data_3810e31f5ca90563d5b731587b2f4f07
#
_entry.id   3810e31f5ca90563d5b731587b2f4f07
#
_cell.length_a   1.000
_cell.length_b   1.000
_cell.length_c   1.000
_cell.angle_alpha   90.00
_cell.angle_beta   90.00
_cell.angle_gamma   90.00
#
_symmetry.space_group_name_H-M   'P 1'
#
loop_
_entity.id
_entity.type
_entity.pdbx_description
1 polymer ?
#
loop_
_entity_poly.entity_id
_entity_poly.type
_entity_poly.pdbx_seq_one_letter_code
_entity_poly.pdbx_strand_id
1 'polypeptide(L)'
;TVINVIVHIFLAILAFIWVLPIFWVILTSFRGEKGSYVSTFFPKTYTFNNYIKLFTDTSILNFPKMFMNTFVIAIFTCIISTIFVLSVAYSMSRMRFKMRKPFMNIAMIIGLFPSFMSMIAVYYILRALNLADGAMIRVALIIVFSAGSGAGFYVAKGFFDTISKSLDEAAIIDGATRWNVFTKITVPLSKPIIVYTILTSFMGPWVDFIFGKVICRADAQYYTVSIGLWKMLEKEYIDSWYTCFAAGAVVVSIPIAILFL
;
A
#
# COMPACT_ATOMS: atom_id res chain seq x y z
N THR A 1 -2.47 40.07 2.21
CA THR A 1 -3.26 40.58 1.08
C THR A 1 -4.61 39.87 1.04
N VAL A 2 -5.68 40.54 0.57
CA VAL A 2 -7.05 39.97 0.48
C VAL A 2 -7.06 38.64 -0.29
N ILE A 3 -6.24 38.50 -1.34
CA ILE A 3 -6.11 37.28 -2.12
C ILE A 3 -5.64 36.11 -1.23
N ASN A 4 -4.66 36.30 -0.36
CA ASN A 4 -4.19 35.26 0.54
C ASN A 4 -5.28 34.78 1.50
N VAL A 5 -6.10 35.70 2.01
CA VAL A 5 -7.25 35.37 2.88
C VAL A 5 -8.28 34.51 2.13
N ILE A 6 -8.62 34.88 0.91
CA ILE A 6 -9.56 34.13 0.06
C ILE A 6 -9.01 32.72 -0.22
N VAL A 7 -7.71 32.61 -0.57
CA VAL A 7 -7.06 31.31 -0.81
C VAL A 7 -7.08 30.44 0.44
N HIS A 8 -6.78 30.99 1.62
CA HIS A 8 -6.82 30.20 2.87
C HIS A 8 -8.23 29.74 3.24
N ILE A 9 -9.24 30.60 3.04
CA ILE A 9 -10.65 30.21 3.25
C ILE A 9 -11.03 29.07 2.30
N PHE A 10 -10.69 29.19 1.03
CA PHE A 10 -10.97 28.14 0.05
C PHE A 10 -10.28 26.80 0.40
N LEU A 11 -9.00 26.86 0.77
CA LEU A 11 -8.25 25.67 1.20
C LEU A 11 -8.82 25.07 2.49
N ALA A 12 -9.26 25.88 3.44
CA ALA A 12 -9.90 25.42 4.66
C ALA A 12 -11.23 24.68 4.39
N ILE A 13 -12.04 25.22 3.48
CA ILE A 13 -13.30 24.57 3.05
C ILE A 13 -13.00 23.23 2.37
N LEU A 14 -12.02 23.19 1.46
CA LEU A 14 -11.60 21.94 0.82
C LEU A 14 -11.10 20.93 1.86
N ALA A 15 -10.25 21.33 2.77
CA ALA A 15 -9.74 20.46 3.82
C ALA A 15 -10.88 19.88 4.68
N PHE A 16 -11.86 20.73 5.05
CA PHE A 16 -13.03 20.30 5.80
C PHE A 16 -13.84 19.23 5.04
N ILE A 17 -14.11 19.46 3.74
CA ILE A 17 -14.83 18.50 2.89
C ILE A 17 -14.08 17.15 2.82
N TRP A 18 -12.74 17.17 2.72
CA TRP A 18 -11.92 15.95 2.65
C TRP A 18 -11.86 15.18 3.98
N VAL A 19 -11.90 15.88 5.11
CA VAL A 19 -11.87 15.27 6.43
C VAL A 19 -13.25 14.70 6.82
N LEU A 20 -14.33 15.23 6.28
CA LEU A 20 -15.70 14.86 6.66
C LEU A 20 -16.01 13.36 6.49
N PRO A 21 -15.66 12.66 5.39
CA PRO A 21 -15.86 11.21 5.29
C PRO A 21 -15.05 10.42 6.33
N ILE A 22 -13.82 10.85 6.61
CA ILE A 22 -12.95 10.19 7.62
C ILE A 22 -13.59 10.33 9.00
N PHE A 23 -14.02 11.54 9.34
CA PHE A 23 -14.72 11.81 10.58
C PHE A 23 -16.00 10.97 10.72
N TRP A 24 -16.76 10.81 9.61
CA TRP A 24 -17.94 9.95 9.57
C TRP A 24 -17.64 8.48 9.86
N VAL A 25 -16.57 7.95 9.29
CA VAL A 25 -16.13 6.58 9.57
C VAL A 25 -15.74 6.42 11.03
N ILE A 26 -15.02 7.38 11.61
CA ILE A 26 -14.66 7.36 13.03
C ILE A 26 -15.92 7.39 13.90
N LEU A 27 -16.88 8.27 13.62
CA LEU A 27 -18.15 8.32 14.37
C LEU A 27 -18.91 6.99 14.25
N THR A 28 -18.97 6.41 13.04
CA THR A 28 -19.64 5.14 12.78
C THR A 28 -18.98 3.98 13.51
N SER A 29 -17.68 4.01 13.72
CA SER A 29 -16.96 2.97 14.48
C SER A 29 -17.38 2.88 15.95
N PHE A 30 -17.86 3.99 16.52
CA PHE A 30 -18.39 4.06 17.89
C PHE A 30 -19.93 3.97 17.97
N ARG A 31 -20.62 3.81 16.85
CA ARG A 31 -22.07 3.79 16.78
C ARG A 31 -22.65 2.52 17.42
N GLY A 32 -23.61 2.69 18.34
CA GLY A 32 -24.29 1.58 19.00
C GLY A 32 -25.49 1.01 18.20
N GLU A 33 -26.04 1.81 17.27
CA GLU A 33 -27.12 1.36 16.40
C GLU A 33 -26.61 0.39 15.34
N LYS A 34 -27.36 -0.68 15.09
CA LYS A 34 -27.06 -1.68 14.06
C LYS A 34 -27.62 -1.26 12.70
N GLY A 35 -27.04 -1.82 11.63
CA GLY A 35 -27.47 -1.62 10.26
C GLY A 35 -26.62 -0.63 9.47
N SER A 36 -26.69 -0.78 8.15
CA SER A 36 -25.96 0.07 7.18
C SER A 36 -26.69 1.37 6.85
N TYR A 37 -28.01 1.38 7.01
CA TYR A 37 -28.85 2.56 6.76
C TYR A 37 -29.03 3.35 8.06
N VAL A 38 -28.34 4.48 8.14
CA VAL A 38 -28.37 5.34 9.32
C VAL A 38 -29.08 6.64 8.99
N SER A 39 -30.10 6.95 9.77
CA SER A 39 -30.94 8.17 9.58
C SER A 39 -30.31 9.43 10.16
N THR A 40 -29.23 9.31 10.95
CA THR A 40 -28.60 10.44 11.65
C THR A 40 -27.09 10.46 11.41
N PHE A 41 -26.54 11.67 11.23
CA PHE A 41 -25.09 11.84 11.07
C PHE A 41 -24.35 11.44 12.35
N PHE A 42 -24.78 11.95 13.49
CA PHE A 42 -24.21 11.59 14.79
C PHE A 42 -24.85 10.33 15.35
N PRO A 43 -24.07 9.43 16.00
CA PRO A 43 -24.63 8.29 16.73
C PRO A 43 -25.62 8.75 17.81
N LYS A 44 -26.71 8.00 17.98
CA LYS A 44 -27.63 8.20 19.12
C LYS A 44 -27.04 7.62 20.41
N THR A 45 -26.31 6.51 20.26
CA THR A 45 -25.59 5.86 21.37
C THR A 45 -24.14 5.58 20.95
N TYR A 46 -23.21 5.74 21.89
CA TYR A 46 -21.79 5.47 21.66
C TYR A 46 -21.37 4.20 22.39
N THR A 47 -20.60 3.34 21.73
CA THR A 47 -20.15 2.08 22.29
C THR A 47 -18.78 1.67 21.77
N PHE A 48 -18.01 0.94 22.57
CA PHE A 48 -16.80 0.24 22.17
C PHE A 48 -17.05 -1.20 21.70
N ASN A 49 -18.31 -1.69 21.79
CA ASN A 49 -18.64 -3.07 21.47
C ASN A 49 -18.27 -3.46 20.01
N ASN A 50 -18.25 -2.52 19.09
CA ASN A 50 -17.85 -2.77 17.71
C ASN A 50 -16.38 -3.20 17.62
N TYR A 51 -15.50 -2.59 18.40
CA TYR A 51 -14.09 -2.98 18.51
C TYR A 51 -13.95 -4.32 19.23
N ILE A 52 -14.66 -4.51 20.36
CA ILE A 52 -14.64 -5.78 21.09
C ILE A 52 -15.09 -6.91 20.14
N LYS A 53 -16.22 -6.74 19.48
CA LYS A 53 -16.74 -7.73 18.51
C LYS A 53 -15.73 -7.98 17.39
N LEU A 54 -15.11 -6.95 16.82
CA LEU A 54 -14.12 -7.06 15.75
C LEU A 54 -12.94 -7.98 16.12
N PHE A 55 -12.49 -7.90 17.38
CA PHE A 55 -11.32 -8.66 17.85
C PHE A 55 -11.66 -10.02 18.46
N THR A 56 -12.91 -10.24 18.90
CA THR A 56 -13.32 -11.47 19.62
C THR A 56 -14.23 -12.37 18.83
N ASP A 57 -15.08 -11.82 17.95
CA ASP A 57 -16.05 -12.61 17.18
C ASP A 57 -15.40 -13.16 15.91
N THR A 58 -15.18 -14.46 15.90
CA THR A 58 -14.59 -15.20 14.77
C THR A 58 -15.62 -15.93 13.91
N SER A 59 -16.91 -15.66 14.10
CA SER A 59 -18.00 -16.39 13.41
C SER A 59 -17.93 -16.29 11.88
N ILE A 60 -17.56 -15.13 11.34
CA ILE A 60 -17.46 -14.91 9.89
C ILE A 60 -16.03 -14.68 9.41
N LEU A 61 -15.16 -14.16 10.28
CA LEU A 61 -13.77 -13.83 9.98
C LEU A 61 -12.93 -13.68 11.25
N ASN A 62 -11.62 -13.88 11.12
CA ASN A 62 -10.68 -13.65 12.22
C ASN A 62 -9.87 -12.39 11.91
N PHE A 63 -10.36 -11.23 12.36
CA PHE A 63 -9.75 -9.93 12.08
C PHE A 63 -8.30 -9.82 12.57
N PRO A 64 -7.94 -10.22 13.82
CA PRO A 64 -6.55 -10.18 14.27
C PRO A 64 -5.59 -10.95 13.36
N LYS A 65 -6.02 -12.11 12.88
CA LYS A 65 -5.20 -12.93 11.97
C LYS A 65 -5.03 -12.27 10.60
N MET A 66 -6.11 -11.72 10.04
CA MET A 66 -6.06 -10.97 8.78
C MET A 66 -5.18 -9.74 8.87
N PHE A 67 -5.29 -9.00 9.97
CA PHE A 67 -4.45 -7.84 10.24
C PHE A 67 -2.97 -8.24 10.28
N MET A 68 -2.64 -9.31 11.02
CA MET A 68 -1.27 -9.81 11.09
C MET A 68 -0.76 -10.34 9.76
N ASN A 69 -1.60 -11.04 8.98
CA ASN A 69 -1.24 -11.47 7.62
C ASN A 69 -0.85 -10.26 6.76
N THR A 70 -1.70 -9.23 6.73
CA THR A 70 -1.43 -8.03 5.93
C THR A 70 -0.20 -7.29 6.42
N PHE A 71 -0.03 -7.16 7.73
CA PHE A 71 1.12 -6.48 8.33
C PHE A 71 2.44 -7.16 7.96
N VAL A 72 2.51 -8.48 8.07
CA VAL A 72 3.70 -9.27 7.67
C VAL A 72 3.96 -9.11 6.17
N ILE A 73 2.94 -9.27 5.34
CA ILE A 73 3.06 -9.10 3.88
C ILE A 73 3.55 -7.68 3.57
N ALA A 74 3.00 -6.65 4.20
CA ALA A 74 3.35 -5.24 3.96
C ALA A 74 4.81 -4.94 4.33
N ILE A 75 5.31 -5.46 5.46
CA ILE A 75 6.71 -5.27 5.87
C ILE A 75 7.66 -5.89 4.85
N PHE A 76 7.46 -7.16 4.50
CA PHE A 76 8.36 -7.84 3.55
C PHE A 76 8.27 -7.23 2.16
N THR A 77 7.07 -6.90 1.69
CA THR A 77 6.86 -6.18 0.43
C THR A 77 7.59 -4.84 0.44
N CYS A 78 7.46 -4.06 1.50
CA CYS A 78 8.11 -2.76 1.63
C CYS A 78 9.64 -2.87 1.53
N ILE A 79 10.25 -3.82 2.25
CA ILE A 79 11.71 -4.03 2.24
C ILE A 79 12.17 -4.44 0.84
N ILE A 80 11.56 -5.48 0.27
CA ILE A 80 11.95 -6.04 -1.03
C ILE A 80 11.74 -5.01 -2.15
N SER A 81 10.57 -4.36 -2.18
CA SER A 81 10.25 -3.34 -3.17
C SER A 81 11.20 -2.15 -3.10
N THR A 82 11.50 -1.65 -1.90
CA THR A 82 12.39 -0.49 -1.74
C THR A 82 13.78 -0.80 -2.26
N ILE A 83 14.36 -1.95 -1.88
CA ILE A 83 15.68 -2.38 -2.37
C ILE A 83 15.65 -2.52 -3.88
N PHE A 84 14.64 -3.19 -4.43
CA PHE A 84 14.52 -3.44 -5.87
C PHE A 84 14.34 -2.14 -6.66
N VAL A 85 13.39 -1.29 -6.27
CA VAL A 85 13.10 -0.02 -6.94
C VAL A 85 14.31 0.90 -6.95
N LEU A 86 14.99 1.07 -5.82
CA LEU A 86 16.15 1.95 -5.73
C LEU A 86 17.35 1.41 -6.53
N SER A 87 17.57 0.09 -6.50
CA SER A 87 18.67 -0.54 -7.25
C SER A 87 18.45 -0.44 -8.75
N VAL A 88 17.23 -0.72 -9.23
CA VAL A 88 16.87 -0.58 -10.65
C VAL A 88 16.92 0.88 -11.08
N ALA A 89 16.37 1.80 -10.29
CA ALA A 89 16.37 3.23 -10.57
C ALA A 89 17.81 3.77 -10.68
N TYR A 90 18.71 3.38 -9.76
CA TYR A 90 20.11 3.76 -9.82
C TYR A 90 20.78 3.24 -11.08
N SER A 91 20.62 1.95 -11.39
CA SER A 91 21.20 1.35 -12.60
C SER A 91 20.69 2.05 -13.86
N MET A 92 19.40 2.36 -13.93
CA MET A 92 18.78 3.06 -15.05
C MET A 92 19.10 4.57 -15.11
N SER A 93 19.49 5.20 -14.01
CA SER A 93 19.90 6.61 -13.98
C SER A 93 21.38 6.79 -14.27
N ARG A 94 22.24 6.01 -13.61
CA ARG A 94 23.69 6.25 -13.53
C ARG A 94 24.53 5.35 -14.42
N MET A 95 24.06 4.12 -14.70
CA MET A 95 24.85 3.18 -15.50
C MET A 95 24.57 3.36 -17.00
N ARG A 96 25.62 3.17 -17.83
CA ARG A 96 25.54 3.18 -19.28
C ARG A 96 25.67 1.75 -19.80
N PHE A 97 24.61 1.19 -20.37
CA PHE A 97 24.62 -0.11 -21.04
C PHE A 97 23.68 -0.12 -22.25
N LYS A 98 23.96 -0.98 -23.23
CA LYS A 98 23.26 -0.99 -24.53
C LYS A 98 21.75 -1.21 -24.40
N MET A 99 21.32 -2.06 -23.46
CA MET A 99 19.89 -2.42 -23.25
C MET A 99 19.10 -1.42 -22.40
N ARG A 100 19.70 -0.34 -21.89
CA ARG A 100 19.04 0.62 -21.00
C ARG A 100 17.75 1.20 -21.62
N LYS A 101 17.83 1.74 -22.84
CA LYS A 101 16.65 2.32 -23.52
C LYS A 101 15.61 1.28 -23.88
N PRO A 102 15.96 0.12 -24.51
CA PRO A 102 15.02 -0.96 -24.73
C PRO A 102 14.29 -1.42 -23.47
N PHE A 103 14.99 -1.67 -22.37
CA PHE A 103 14.38 -2.05 -21.09
C PHE A 103 13.38 -1.01 -20.58
N MET A 104 13.73 0.26 -20.63
CA MET A 104 12.82 1.32 -20.20
C MET A 104 11.54 1.35 -21.07
N ASN A 105 11.68 1.23 -22.38
CA ASN A 105 10.55 1.23 -23.29
C ASN A 105 9.65 -0.01 -23.07
N ILE A 106 10.23 -1.19 -22.93
CA ILE A 106 9.49 -2.43 -22.63
C ILE A 106 8.74 -2.30 -21.30
N ALA A 107 9.41 -1.84 -20.24
CA ALA A 107 8.79 -1.66 -18.94
C ALA A 107 7.63 -0.65 -18.98
N MET A 108 7.76 0.42 -19.76
CA MET A 108 6.69 1.40 -19.97
C MET A 108 5.49 0.76 -20.72
N ILE A 109 5.75 0.00 -21.79
CA ILE A 109 4.69 -0.68 -22.55
C ILE A 109 3.95 -1.68 -21.66
N ILE A 110 4.70 -2.51 -20.90
CA ILE A 110 4.10 -3.47 -19.97
C ILE A 110 3.28 -2.76 -18.90
N GLY A 111 3.75 -1.61 -18.39
CA GLY A 111 3.03 -0.80 -17.41
C GLY A 111 1.70 -0.20 -17.90
N LEU A 112 1.47 -0.16 -19.23
CA LEU A 112 0.19 0.26 -19.82
C LEU A 112 -0.88 -0.85 -19.81
N PHE A 113 -0.47 -2.11 -19.63
CA PHE A 113 -1.44 -3.20 -19.56
C PHE A 113 -2.18 -3.17 -18.22
N PRO A 114 -3.52 -3.30 -18.22
CA PRO A 114 -4.29 -3.36 -16.98
C PRO A 114 -3.84 -4.55 -16.12
N SER A 115 -3.51 -4.29 -14.87
CA SER A 115 -2.97 -5.31 -13.94
C SER A 115 -3.91 -6.51 -13.75
N PHE A 116 -5.23 -6.30 -13.84
CA PHE A 116 -6.20 -7.38 -13.72
C PHE A 116 -6.13 -8.40 -14.87
N MET A 117 -5.64 -8.01 -16.06
CA MET A 117 -5.49 -8.95 -17.19
C MET A 117 -4.38 -9.98 -16.94
N SER A 118 -3.32 -9.58 -16.24
CA SER A 118 -2.22 -10.49 -15.89
C SER A 118 -2.52 -11.36 -14.67
N MET A 119 -3.53 -11.02 -13.90
CA MET A 119 -3.84 -11.63 -12.60
C MET A 119 -4.08 -13.15 -12.70
N ILE A 120 -4.84 -13.61 -13.69
CA ILE A 120 -5.11 -15.02 -13.91
C ILE A 120 -3.82 -15.76 -14.28
N ALA A 121 -3.01 -15.19 -15.17
CA ALA A 121 -1.73 -15.76 -15.56
C ALA A 121 -0.78 -15.85 -14.36
N VAL A 122 -0.68 -14.80 -13.56
CA VAL A 122 0.12 -14.77 -12.32
C VAL A 122 -0.33 -15.88 -11.36
N TYR A 123 -1.65 -16.05 -11.16
CA TYR A 123 -2.17 -17.13 -10.32
C TYR A 123 -1.73 -18.52 -10.80
N TYR A 124 -1.84 -18.81 -12.11
CA TYR A 124 -1.40 -20.09 -12.64
C TYR A 124 0.11 -20.31 -12.56
N ILE A 125 0.91 -19.25 -12.71
CA ILE A 125 2.37 -19.30 -12.50
C ILE A 125 2.68 -19.64 -11.04
N LEU A 126 2.05 -18.95 -10.09
CA LEU A 126 2.24 -19.22 -8.66
C LEU A 126 1.81 -20.64 -8.29
N ARG A 127 0.72 -21.13 -8.87
CA ARG A 127 0.27 -22.50 -8.69
C ARG A 127 1.27 -23.52 -9.23
N ALA A 128 1.81 -23.29 -10.42
CA ALA A 128 2.84 -24.15 -11.02
C ALA A 128 4.14 -24.19 -10.16
N LEU A 129 4.40 -23.10 -9.41
CA LEU A 129 5.52 -23.00 -8.48
C LEU A 129 5.19 -23.53 -7.05
N ASN A 130 3.99 -24.09 -6.85
CA ASN A 130 3.49 -24.54 -5.53
C ASN A 130 3.42 -23.41 -4.48
N LEU A 131 3.19 -22.17 -4.92
CA LEU A 131 3.09 -21.00 -4.04
C LEU A 131 1.64 -20.55 -3.78
N ALA A 132 0.65 -21.17 -4.42
CA ALA A 132 -0.75 -20.74 -4.37
C ALA A 132 -1.58 -21.43 -3.26
N ASP A 133 -0.97 -22.25 -2.42
CA ASP A 133 -1.67 -23.03 -1.39
C ASP A 133 -0.99 -22.94 -0.02
N GLY A 134 -1.80 -23.00 1.04
CA GLY A 134 -1.33 -23.02 2.42
C GLY A 134 -0.49 -21.82 2.81
N ALA A 135 0.53 -22.01 3.62
CA ALA A 135 1.40 -20.95 4.13
C ALA A 135 2.16 -20.19 3.03
N MET A 136 2.34 -20.80 1.85
CA MET A 136 2.99 -20.20 0.71
C MET A 136 2.18 -19.05 0.08
N ILE A 137 0.87 -18.95 0.35
CA ILE A 137 0.03 -17.83 -0.08
C ILE A 137 0.62 -16.47 0.37
N ARG A 138 1.16 -16.38 1.58
CA ARG A 138 1.81 -15.14 2.04
C ARG A 138 3.04 -14.80 1.21
N VAL A 139 3.84 -15.81 0.88
CA VAL A 139 5.02 -15.65 0.02
C VAL A 139 4.61 -15.22 -1.39
N ALA A 140 3.56 -15.84 -1.94
CA ALA A 140 2.99 -15.46 -3.22
C ALA A 140 2.55 -13.99 -3.25
N LEU A 141 1.83 -13.53 -2.22
CA LEU A 141 1.39 -12.15 -2.11
C LEU A 141 2.58 -11.18 -1.99
N ILE A 142 3.61 -11.52 -1.20
CA ILE A 142 4.83 -10.71 -1.10
C ILE A 142 5.52 -10.60 -2.48
N ILE A 143 5.64 -11.68 -3.22
CA ILE A 143 6.24 -11.69 -4.56
C ILE A 143 5.43 -10.81 -5.52
N VAL A 144 4.11 -10.99 -5.55
CA VAL A 144 3.22 -10.24 -6.45
C VAL A 144 3.28 -8.74 -6.17
N PHE A 145 3.14 -8.34 -4.90
CA PHE A 145 3.19 -6.92 -4.55
C PHE A 145 4.57 -6.32 -4.76
N SER A 146 5.64 -7.07 -4.48
CA SER A 146 7.02 -6.61 -4.73
C SER A 146 7.31 -6.47 -6.23
N ALA A 147 6.84 -7.41 -7.05
CA ALA A 147 6.98 -7.33 -8.51
C ALA A 147 6.14 -6.19 -9.11
N GLY A 148 4.92 -5.97 -8.58
CA GLY A 148 4.03 -4.89 -8.99
C GLY A 148 4.60 -3.49 -8.76
N SER A 149 5.55 -3.34 -7.84
CA SER A 149 6.25 -2.07 -7.59
C SER A 149 7.22 -1.68 -8.73
N GLY A 150 7.40 -2.56 -9.72
CA GLY A 150 8.34 -2.36 -10.84
C GLY A 150 8.20 -1.04 -11.58
N ALA A 151 6.98 -0.50 -11.73
CA ALA A 151 6.76 0.83 -12.32
C ALA A 151 7.28 1.98 -11.44
N GLY A 152 7.43 1.78 -10.14
CA GLY A 152 7.92 2.77 -9.18
C GLY A 152 9.37 3.20 -9.46
N PHE A 153 10.17 2.37 -10.14
CA PHE A 153 11.54 2.74 -10.49
C PHE A 153 11.61 3.96 -11.42
N TYR A 154 10.58 4.24 -12.23
CA TYR A 154 10.55 5.43 -13.09
C TYR A 154 10.54 6.71 -12.27
N VAL A 155 9.72 6.75 -11.21
CA VAL A 155 9.63 7.91 -10.31
C VAL A 155 10.96 8.08 -9.57
N ALA A 156 11.50 6.99 -9.02
CA ALA A 156 12.79 7.00 -8.34
C ALA A 156 13.94 7.39 -9.27
N LYS A 157 13.96 6.87 -10.51
CA LYS A 157 14.93 7.26 -11.53
C LYS A 157 14.82 8.74 -11.89
N GLY A 158 13.60 9.25 -12.09
CA GLY A 158 13.37 10.67 -12.35
C GLY A 158 13.97 11.55 -11.26
N PHE A 159 13.79 11.16 -10.00
CA PHE A 159 14.42 11.85 -8.87
C PHE A 159 15.95 11.74 -8.91
N PHE A 160 16.51 10.55 -9.14
CA PHE A 160 17.98 10.38 -9.23
C PHE A 160 18.58 11.18 -10.39
N ASP A 161 17.87 11.39 -11.48
CA ASP A 161 18.32 12.20 -12.60
C ASP A 161 18.46 13.70 -12.24
N THR A 162 17.78 14.19 -11.19
CA THR A 162 17.92 15.57 -10.69
C THR A 162 19.19 15.80 -9.88
N ILE A 163 19.81 14.74 -9.36
CA ILE A 163 21.07 14.83 -8.61
C ILE A 163 22.21 15.03 -9.60
N SER A 164 23.06 16.03 -9.37
CA SER A 164 24.18 16.32 -10.28
C SER A 164 25.14 15.14 -10.44
N LYS A 165 25.48 14.80 -11.67
CA LYS A 165 26.47 13.76 -11.99
C LYS A 165 27.88 14.15 -11.59
N SER A 166 28.16 15.43 -11.45
CA SER A 166 29.49 15.91 -10.99
C SER A 166 29.83 15.40 -9.59
N LEU A 167 28.82 15.12 -8.73
CA LEU A 167 29.07 14.51 -7.43
C LEU A 167 29.57 13.07 -7.55
N ASP A 168 28.98 12.30 -8.47
CA ASP A 168 29.43 10.94 -8.75
C ASP A 168 30.84 10.92 -9.35
N GLU A 169 31.11 11.84 -10.30
CA GLU A 169 32.41 11.99 -10.98
C GLU A 169 33.52 12.40 -10.01
N ALA A 170 33.28 13.38 -9.15
CA ALA A 170 34.22 13.79 -8.10
C ALA A 170 34.55 12.63 -7.15
N ALA A 171 33.54 11.91 -6.68
CA ALA A 171 33.75 10.77 -5.80
C ALA A 171 34.54 9.63 -6.47
N ILE A 172 34.35 9.40 -7.78
CA ILE A 172 35.14 8.40 -8.52
C ILE A 172 36.60 8.84 -8.67
N ILE A 173 36.84 10.14 -8.87
CA ILE A 173 38.20 10.69 -8.91
C ILE A 173 38.89 10.52 -7.56
N ASP A 174 38.13 10.65 -6.45
CA ASP A 174 38.59 10.41 -5.07
C ASP A 174 38.74 8.91 -4.75
N GLY A 175 38.56 8.02 -5.72
CA GLY A 175 38.73 6.57 -5.57
C GLY A 175 37.54 5.82 -5.03
N ALA A 176 36.34 6.44 -4.97
CA ALA A 176 35.13 5.74 -4.54
C ALA A 176 34.68 4.71 -5.56
N THR A 177 34.26 3.54 -5.07
CA THR A 177 33.59 2.52 -5.89
C THR A 177 32.16 2.96 -6.22
N ARG A 178 31.56 2.40 -7.28
CA ARG A 178 30.15 2.66 -7.62
C ARG A 178 29.19 2.33 -6.47
N TRP A 179 29.50 1.33 -5.66
CA TRP A 179 28.74 0.98 -4.47
C TRP A 179 28.84 2.09 -3.40
N ASN A 180 30.04 2.65 -3.21
CA ASN A 180 30.21 3.78 -2.29
C ASN A 180 29.46 5.03 -2.78
N VAL A 181 29.49 5.31 -4.09
CA VAL A 181 28.70 6.41 -4.68
C VAL A 181 27.20 6.19 -4.42
N PHE A 182 26.70 4.98 -4.68
CA PHE A 182 25.30 4.65 -4.43
C PHE A 182 24.92 4.83 -2.96
N THR A 183 25.63 4.17 -2.05
CA THR A 183 25.25 4.10 -0.64
C THR A 183 25.57 5.37 0.16
N LYS A 184 26.66 6.07 -0.16
CA LYS A 184 27.14 7.22 0.62
C LYS A 184 26.77 8.57 0.02
N ILE A 185 26.40 8.63 -1.27
CA ILE A 185 26.06 9.88 -1.96
C ILE A 185 24.60 9.83 -2.43
N THR A 186 24.29 8.91 -3.37
CA THR A 186 22.97 8.91 -4.00
C THR A 186 21.85 8.62 -3.01
N VAL A 187 21.97 7.57 -2.20
CA VAL A 187 20.94 7.18 -1.22
C VAL A 187 20.69 8.28 -0.18
N PRO A 188 21.69 8.87 0.50
CA PRO A 188 21.46 9.95 1.45
C PRO A 188 20.81 11.21 0.85
N LEU A 189 21.18 11.57 -0.38
CA LEU A 189 20.59 12.70 -1.09
C LEU A 189 19.16 12.41 -1.59
N SER A 190 18.78 11.14 -1.59
CA SER A 190 17.49 10.68 -2.12
C SER A 190 16.44 10.38 -1.05
N LYS A 191 16.60 10.87 0.17
CA LYS A 191 15.66 10.65 1.29
C LYS A 191 14.18 10.82 0.89
N PRO A 192 13.76 11.89 0.17
CA PRO A 192 12.35 12.07 -0.16
C PRO A 192 11.78 10.93 -1.01
N ILE A 193 12.53 10.46 -2.01
CA ILE A 193 12.05 9.37 -2.87
C ILE A 193 12.11 8.02 -2.18
N ILE A 194 13.03 7.82 -1.24
CA ILE A 194 13.08 6.62 -0.41
C ILE A 194 11.85 6.55 0.48
N VAL A 195 11.50 7.64 1.18
CA VAL A 195 10.31 7.73 2.00
C VAL A 195 9.05 7.47 1.16
N TYR A 196 8.94 8.10 0.00
CA TYR A 196 7.84 7.85 -0.93
C TYR A 196 7.72 6.37 -1.32
N THR A 197 8.85 5.73 -1.66
CA THR A 197 8.87 4.31 -2.05
C THR A 197 8.47 3.40 -0.89
N ILE A 198 8.95 3.67 0.32
CA ILE A 198 8.58 2.95 1.54
C ILE A 198 7.07 3.07 1.77
N LEU A 199 6.53 4.28 1.77
CA LEU A 199 5.12 4.55 1.99
C LEU A 199 4.23 3.81 0.99
N THR A 200 4.51 3.96 -0.29
CA THR A 200 3.69 3.35 -1.36
C THR A 200 3.76 1.83 -1.36
N SER A 201 4.95 1.27 -1.12
CA SER A 201 5.13 -0.19 -1.07
C SER A 201 4.50 -0.82 0.17
N PHE A 202 4.54 -0.13 1.32
CA PHE A 202 3.89 -0.61 2.54
C PHE A 202 2.37 -0.56 2.42
N MET A 203 1.82 0.50 1.80
CA MET A 203 0.36 0.67 1.66
C MET A 203 -0.27 -0.35 0.68
N GLY A 204 0.46 -0.80 -0.33
CA GLY A 204 -0.07 -1.68 -1.37
C GLY A 204 -0.90 -2.85 -0.84
N PRO A 205 -0.35 -3.73 0.02
CA PRO A 205 -1.07 -4.88 0.59
C PRO A 205 -2.30 -4.52 1.45
N TRP A 206 -2.35 -3.31 2.02
CA TRP A 206 -3.47 -2.86 2.86
C TRP A 206 -4.71 -2.48 2.05
N VAL A 207 -4.51 -1.98 0.83
CA VAL A 207 -5.61 -1.48 -0.02
C VAL A 207 -5.99 -2.46 -1.13
N ASP A 208 -5.12 -3.44 -1.44
CA ASP A 208 -5.42 -4.41 -2.49
C ASP A 208 -6.45 -5.45 -2.02
N PHE A 209 -7.55 -5.51 -2.76
CA PHE A 209 -8.58 -6.52 -2.61
C PHE A 209 -8.49 -7.59 -3.70
N ILE A 210 -8.18 -7.17 -4.93
CA ILE A 210 -8.39 -7.99 -6.13
C ILE A 210 -7.38 -9.13 -6.19
N PHE A 211 -6.07 -8.83 -6.17
CA PHE A 211 -5.02 -9.85 -6.16
C PHE A 211 -5.11 -10.73 -4.92
N GLY A 212 -5.31 -10.11 -3.74
CA GLY A 212 -5.51 -10.83 -2.49
C GLY A 212 -6.62 -11.85 -2.60
N LYS A 213 -7.80 -11.49 -3.12
CA LYS A 213 -8.95 -12.38 -3.26
C LYS A 213 -8.69 -13.53 -4.23
N VAL A 214 -8.01 -13.28 -5.35
CA VAL A 214 -7.70 -14.30 -6.34
C VAL A 214 -6.67 -15.30 -5.83
N ILE A 215 -5.64 -14.85 -5.13
CA ILE A 215 -4.56 -15.72 -4.63
C ILE A 215 -5.03 -16.50 -3.40
N CYS A 216 -5.71 -15.85 -2.44
CA CYS A 216 -6.24 -16.53 -1.24
C CYS A 216 -7.42 -17.46 -1.55
N ARG A 217 -8.18 -17.22 -2.62
CA ARG A 217 -9.38 -18.00 -3.01
C ARG A 217 -10.36 -18.17 -1.83
N ALA A 218 -10.62 -19.43 -1.42
CA ALA A 218 -11.50 -19.77 -0.32
C ALA A 218 -10.78 -19.99 1.02
N ASP A 219 -9.43 -19.92 1.05
CA ASP A 219 -8.67 -20.14 2.27
C ASP A 219 -8.66 -18.89 3.16
N ALA A 220 -9.70 -18.76 3.97
CA ALA A 220 -9.91 -17.65 4.89
C ALA A 220 -8.76 -17.46 5.90
N GLN A 221 -7.93 -18.50 6.12
CA GLN A 221 -6.80 -18.43 7.03
C GLN A 221 -5.73 -17.43 6.59
N TYR A 222 -5.61 -17.18 5.27
CA TYR A 222 -4.61 -16.30 4.67
C TYR A 222 -5.19 -15.00 4.13
N TYR A 223 -6.46 -14.72 4.38
CA TYR A 223 -7.08 -13.46 3.95
C TYR A 223 -6.30 -12.25 4.45
N THR A 224 -6.22 -11.24 3.58
CA THR A 224 -5.77 -9.91 3.94
C THR A 224 -6.90 -9.13 4.60
N VAL A 225 -6.56 -8.04 5.26
CA VAL A 225 -7.54 -7.21 5.96
C VAL A 225 -8.55 -6.58 5.00
N SER A 226 -8.13 -6.22 3.78
CA SER A 226 -9.02 -5.68 2.75
C SER A 226 -10.11 -6.69 2.35
N ILE A 227 -9.76 -7.97 2.22
CA ILE A 227 -10.74 -9.05 1.97
C ILE A 227 -11.71 -9.19 3.15
N GLY A 228 -11.18 -9.12 4.38
CA GLY A 228 -12.02 -9.20 5.59
C GLY A 228 -12.98 -8.02 5.72
N LEU A 229 -12.51 -6.81 5.49
CA LEU A 229 -13.36 -5.61 5.49
C LEU A 229 -14.45 -5.68 4.42
N TRP A 230 -14.10 -6.14 3.22
CA TRP A 230 -15.10 -6.34 2.15
C TRP A 230 -16.16 -7.36 2.56
N LYS A 231 -15.76 -8.48 3.18
CA LYS A 231 -16.69 -9.52 3.64
C LYS A 231 -17.72 -9.00 4.62
N MET A 232 -17.36 -8.04 5.48
CA MET A 232 -18.31 -7.42 6.41
C MET A 232 -19.38 -6.60 5.70
N LEU A 233 -19.15 -6.18 4.44
CA LEU A 233 -20.10 -5.43 3.61
C LEU A 233 -20.93 -6.30 2.68
N GLU A 234 -20.71 -7.62 2.66
CA GLU A 234 -21.54 -8.56 1.90
C GLU A 234 -22.98 -8.54 2.44
N LYS A 235 -23.95 -8.71 1.54
CA LYS A 235 -25.39 -8.59 1.84
C LYS A 235 -25.84 -9.39 3.08
N GLU A 236 -25.20 -10.53 3.32
CA GLU A 236 -25.52 -11.41 4.46
C GLU A 236 -25.08 -10.82 5.82
N TYR A 237 -24.04 -9.98 5.82
CA TYR A 237 -23.35 -9.54 7.04
C TYR A 237 -23.49 -8.05 7.30
N ILE A 238 -23.81 -7.24 6.29
CA ILE A 238 -23.77 -5.77 6.36
C ILE A 238 -24.59 -5.20 7.51
N ASP A 239 -25.77 -5.75 7.79
CA ASP A 239 -26.65 -5.24 8.86
C ASP A 239 -26.09 -5.45 10.27
N SER A 240 -25.23 -6.46 10.45
CA SER A 240 -24.66 -6.81 11.75
C SER A 240 -23.18 -6.43 11.91
N TRP A 241 -22.49 -6.15 10.79
CA TRP A 241 -21.03 -5.91 10.76
C TRP A 241 -20.62 -4.54 10.20
N TYR A 242 -21.55 -3.71 9.75
CA TYR A 242 -21.24 -2.40 9.18
C TYR A 242 -20.45 -1.49 10.14
N THR A 243 -20.86 -1.46 11.42
CA THR A 243 -20.14 -0.69 12.44
C THR A 243 -18.78 -1.31 12.79
N CYS A 244 -18.66 -2.65 12.72
CA CYS A 244 -17.38 -3.34 12.87
C CYS A 244 -16.45 -3.08 11.65
N PHE A 245 -17.02 -2.98 10.44
CA PHE A 245 -16.27 -2.54 9.27
C PHE A 245 -15.65 -1.14 9.50
N ALA A 246 -16.44 -0.19 10.01
CA ALA A 246 -15.94 1.14 10.33
C ALA A 246 -14.84 1.11 11.42
N ALA A 247 -15.02 0.29 12.46
CA ALA A 247 -14.00 0.07 13.49
C ALA A 247 -12.72 -0.56 12.89
N GLY A 248 -12.88 -1.54 11.99
CA GLY A 248 -11.78 -2.16 11.26
C GLY A 248 -11.01 -1.16 10.39
N ALA A 249 -11.72 -0.29 9.66
CA ALA A 249 -11.11 0.76 8.85
C ALA A 249 -10.28 1.73 9.71
N VAL A 250 -10.76 2.12 10.89
CA VAL A 250 -10.02 2.94 11.85
C VAL A 250 -8.76 2.21 12.32
N VAL A 251 -8.85 0.94 12.72
CA VAL A 251 -7.70 0.15 13.17
C VAL A 251 -6.66 0.00 12.07
N VAL A 252 -7.09 -0.25 10.83
CA VAL A 252 -6.21 -0.39 9.66
C VAL A 252 -5.50 0.92 9.32
N SER A 253 -6.11 2.06 9.57
CA SER A 253 -5.48 3.36 9.32
C SER A 253 -4.33 3.68 10.28
N ILE A 254 -4.27 3.04 11.47
CA ILE A 254 -3.25 3.32 12.48
C ILE A 254 -1.81 3.04 11.99
N PRO A 255 -1.46 1.81 11.53
CA PRO A 255 -0.08 1.55 11.09
C PRO A 255 0.31 2.41 9.86
N ILE A 256 -0.65 2.74 9.02
CA ILE A 256 -0.43 3.63 7.88
C ILE A 256 -0.15 5.06 8.37
N ALA A 257 -0.97 5.59 9.28
CA ALA A 257 -0.78 6.92 9.85
C ALA A 257 0.56 7.05 10.60
N ILE A 258 0.95 6.03 11.37
CA ILE A 258 2.25 5.99 12.08
C ILE A 258 3.41 6.08 11.09
N LEU A 259 3.30 5.44 9.92
CA LEU A 259 4.35 5.48 8.92
C LEU A 259 4.49 6.86 8.24
N PHE A 260 3.41 7.67 8.23
CA PHE A 260 3.41 9.03 7.66
C PHE A 260 3.92 10.10 8.63
N LEU A 261 3.96 9.83 9.93
CA LEU A 261 4.46 10.73 10.97
C LEU A 261 5.98 10.60 11.17
#